data_7f3eceb3f50c0ffdb546af70e1db6e3c
#
_entry.id   7f3eceb3f50c0ffdb546af70e1db6e3c
#
_cell.length_a   1.000
_cell.length_b   1.000
_cell.length_c   1.000
_cell.angle_alpha   90.00
_cell.angle_beta   90.00
_cell.angle_gamma   90.00
#
_symmetry.space_group_name_H-M   'P 1'
#
loop_
_entity.id
_entity.type
_entity.pdbx_description
1 polymer ?
#
loop_
_entity_poly.entity_id
_entity_poly.type
_entity_poly.pdbx_seq_one_letter_code
_entity_poly.pdbx_strand_id
1 'polypeptide(L)'
;HARDAFLLFETLNLKLNLFSSAMKLNTQYMHILHFHLKLKSPTTIQKIIAKLEKNDRIALTDKINANEVFSFGRDHGHFGRILNQAVVSVPSLSLINKNELTGFCFTPQDGNSILSSLAITEWFLYPHSYESKIQCLNPLFFDEV
;
A
#
# COMPACT_ATOMS: atom_id res chain seq x y z
N HIS A 1 8.86 -12.24 5.35
CA HIS A 1 7.80 -11.22 5.26
C HIS A 1 6.40 -11.84 5.22
N ALA A 2 6.10 -12.82 4.31
CA ALA A 2 4.76 -13.45 4.29
C ALA A 2 4.43 -14.18 5.59
N ARG A 3 5.42 -14.86 6.19
CA ARG A 3 5.25 -15.52 7.49
C ARG A 3 4.90 -14.52 8.59
N ASP A 4 5.56 -13.38 8.64
CA ASP A 4 5.33 -12.36 9.66
C ASP A 4 3.93 -11.75 9.50
N ALA A 5 3.53 -11.46 8.27
CA ALA A 5 2.18 -11.01 7.97
C ALA A 5 1.13 -12.07 8.33
N PHE A 6 1.38 -13.35 7.98
CA PHE A 6 0.48 -14.45 8.34
C PHE A 6 0.27 -14.53 9.86
N LEU A 7 1.35 -14.52 10.64
CA LEU A 7 1.26 -14.58 12.11
C LEU A 7 0.52 -13.38 12.70
N LEU A 8 0.74 -12.18 12.15
CA LEU A 8 0.04 -10.97 12.58
C LEU A 8 -1.47 -11.08 12.31
N PHE A 9 -1.88 -11.48 11.11
CA PHE A 9 -3.29 -11.62 10.78
C PHE A 9 -3.97 -12.78 11.51
N GLU A 10 -3.23 -13.82 11.90
CA GLU A 10 -3.74 -14.92 12.71
C GLU A 10 -4.19 -14.44 14.09
N THR A 11 -3.57 -13.40 14.67
CA THR A 11 -4.03 -12.78 15.92
C THR A 11 -5.43 -12.16 15.80
N LEU A 12 -5.87 -11.86 14.60
CA LEU A 12 -7.21 -11.36 14.26
C LEU A 12 -8.15 -12.49 13.80
N ASN A 13 -7.77 -13.75 13.97
CA ASN A 13 -8.46 -14.93 13.43
C ASN A 13 -8.62 -14.93 11.90
N LEU A 14 -7.76 -14.22 11.19
CA LEU A 14 -7.72 -14.16 9.73
C LEU A 14 -6.60 -15.06 9.22
N LYS A 15 -6.97 -16.20 8.64
CA LYS A 15 -6.02 -17.09 7.97
C LYS A 15 -5.81 -16.63 6.53
N LEU A 16 -4.63 -16.06 6.27
CA LEU A 16 -4.25 -15.63 4.93
C LEU A 16 -3.43 -16.73 4.25
N ASN A 17 -3.77 -17.04 3.01
CA ASN A 17 -2.93 -17.87 2.15
C ASN A 17 -1.92 -16.96 1.44
N LEU A 18 -0.79 -16.71 2.11
CA LEU A 18 0.26 -15.81 1.66
C LEU A 18 1.53 -16.56 1.29
N PHE A 19 2.06 -16.22 0.14
CA PHE A 19 3.40 -16.58 -0.28
C PHE A 19 4.16 -15.31 -0.61
N SER A 20 5.45 -15.25 -0.27
CA SER A 20 6.33 -14.16 -0.72
C SER A 20 7.72 -14.69 -1.00
N SER A 21 8.33 -14.14 -2.03
CA SER A 21 9.76 -14.22 -2.27
C SER A 21 10.32 -12.81 -2.34
N ALA A 22 11.59 -12.64 -1.96
CA ALA A 22 12.22 -11.33 -1.96
C ALA A 22 13.60 -11.41 -2.57
N MET A 23 13.97 -10.38 -3.30
CA MET A 23 15.30 -10.18 -3.85
C MET A 23 15.81 -8.81 -3.41
N LYS A 24 17.06 -8.77 -2.95
CA LYS A 24 17.73 -7.51 -2.65
C LYS A 24 18.26 -6.92 -3.95
N LEU A 25 17.77 -5.75 -4.30
CA LEU A 25 18.23 -4.99 -5.47
C LEU A 25 19.01 -3.76 -5.01
N ASN A 26 19.76 -3.17 -5.92
CA ASN A 26 20.45 -1.89 -5.68
C ASN A 26 19.48 -0.70 -5.85
N THR A 27 18.35 -0.76 -5.15
CA THR A 27 17.35 0.32 -5.07
C THR A 27 17.28 0.77 -3.62
N GLN A 28 17.65 2.02 -3.35
CA GLN A 28 17.74 2.52 -1.97
C GLN A 28 16.43 3.14 -1.48
N TYR A 29 15.50 3.50 -2.36
CA TYR A 29 14.45 4.46 -2.04
C TYR A 29 13.04 3.89 -2.02
N MET A 30 12.78 2.83 -2.79
CA MET A 30 11.46 2.21 -2.85
C MET A 30 11.55 0.69 -2.98
N HIS A 31 10.61 0.01 -2.32
CA HIS A 31 10.35 -1.38 -2.61
C HIS A 31 9.44 -1.47 -3.83
N ILE A 32 9.76 -2.35 -4.76
CA ILE A 32 8.90 -2.72 -5.88
C ILE A 32 8.31 -4.08 -5.56
N LEU A 33 6.98 -4.14 -5.49
CA LEU A 33 6.27 -5.38 -5.21
C LEU A 33 5.45 -5.78 -6.43
N HIS A 34 5.70 -6.99 -6.92
CA HIS A 34 4.78 -7.68 -7.81
C HIS A 34 3.78 -8.46 -6.94
N PHE A 35 2.49 -8.25 -7.15
CA PHE A 35 1.45 -8.97 -6.44
C PHE A 35 0.60 -9.81 -7.39
N HIS A 36 0.13 -10.93 -6.88
CA HIS A 36 -0.85 -11.78 -7.53
C HIS A 36 -1.92 -12.14 -6.48
N LEU A 37 -3.16 -11.75 -6.74
CA LEU A 37 -4.28 -11.92 -5.83
C LEU A 37 -5.37 -12.78 -6.47
N LYS A 38 -5.72 -13.87 -5.81
CA LYS A 38 -6.91 -14.65 -6.17
C LYS A 38 -8.13 -14.03 -5.50
N LEU A 39 -9.03 -13.51 -6.30
CA LEU A 39 -10.24 -12.84 -5.84
C LEU A 39 -11.35 -13.86 -5.56
N LYS A 40 -12.22 -13.57 -4.61
CA LYS A 40 -13.35 -14.45 -4.23
C LYS A 40 -14.43 -14.51 -5.33
N SER A 41 -14.54 -13.49 -6.14
CA SER A 41 -15.54 -13.39 -7.20
C SER A 41 -14.98 -12.70 -8.44
N PRO A 42 -15.53 -13.01 -9.64
CA PRO A 42 -15.16 -12.32 -10.86
C PRO A 42 -15.42 -10.81 -10.79
N THR A 43 -14.55 -10.03 -11.41
CA THR A 43 -14.62 -8.57 -11.40
C THR A 43 -14.08 -7.97 -12.69
N THR A 44 -13.96 -6.63 -12.76
CA THR A 44 -13.33 -5.88 -13.85
C THR A 44 -12.25 -4.95 -13.30
N ILE A 45 -11.31 -4.56 -14.15
CA ILE A 45 -10.24 -3.62 -13.77
C ILE A 45 -10.82 -2.30 -13.25
N GLN A 46 -11.86 -1.77 -13.89
CA GLN A 46 -12.51 -0.52 -13.47
C GLN A 46 -13.08 -0.61 -12.04
N LYS A 47 -13.70 -1.75 -11.70
CA LYS A 47 -14.21 -1.96 -10.33
C LYS A 47 -13.08 -2.09 -9.32
N ILE A 48 -11.95 -2.65 -9.72
CA ILE A 48 -10.76 -2.74 -8.87
C ILE A 48 -10.20 -1.34 -8.62
N ILE A 49 -9.96 -0.56 -9.68
CA ILE A 49 -9.47 0.82 -9.57
C ILE A 49 -10.38 1.63 -8.64
N ALA A 50 -11.69 1.64 -8.89
CA ALA A 50 -12.66 2.35 -8.06
C ALA A 50 -12.69 1.89 -6.58
N LYS A 51 -12.21 0.69 -6.29
CA LYS A 51 -12.07 0.19 -4.92
C LYS A 51 -10.73 0.61 -4.29
N LEU A 52 -9.67 0.65 -5.09
CA LEU A 52 -8.36 1.12 -4.64
C LEU A 52 -8.40 2.63 -4.31
N GLU A 53 -9.05 3.45 -5.15
CA GLU A 53 -9.25 4.88 -4.94
C GLU A 53 -9.93 5.23 -3.61
N LYS A 54 -10.74 4.32 -3.06
CA LYS A 54 -11.43 4.51 -1.79
C LYS A 54 -10.58 4.17 -0.56
N ASN A 55 -9.34 3.79 -0.75
CA ASN A 55 -8.48 3.35 0.34
C ASN A 55 -7.35 4.35 0.55
N ASP A 56 -7.42 5.12 1.62
CA ASP A 56 -6.43 6.14 1.99
C ASP A 56 -4.99 5.62 2.13
N ARG A 57 -4.81 4.29 2.21
CA ARG A 57 -3.48 3.65 2.24
C ARG A 57 -2.93 3.32 0.87
N ILE A 58 -3.67 3.67 -0.19
CA ILE A 58 -3.28 3.42 -1.57
C ILE A 58 -3.33 4.74 -2.32
N ALA A 59 -2.26 5.05 -3.03
CA ALA A 59 -2.24 6.06 -4.08
C ALA A 59 -2.14 5.35 -5.43
N LEU A 60 -2.76 5.91 -6.46
CA LEU A 60 -2.65 5.39 -7.82
C LEU A 60 -1.58 6.15 -8.59
N THR A 61 -1.05 5.54 -9.63
CA THR A 61 -0.12 6.18 -10.54
C THR A 61 -0.20 5.59 -11.93
N ASP A 62 -0.06 6.44 -12.94
CA ASP A 62 0.14 6.03 -14.32
C ASP A 62 1.62 5.74 -14.65
N LYS A 63 2.51 6.00 -13.71
CA LYS A 63 3.95 5.74 -13.86
C LYS A 63 4.26 4.25 -13.72
N ILE A 64 5.21 3.80 -14.51
CA ILE A 64 5.74 2.42 -14.47
C ILE A 64 7.20 2.38 -14.02
N ASN A 65 7.73 3.52 -13.60
CA ASN A 65 9.13 3.70 -13.24
C ASN A 65 9.25 4.12 -11.77
N ALA A 66 9.95 3.32 -10.98
CA ALA A 66 10.16 3.60 -9.56
C ALA A 66 10.87 4.93 -9.29
N ASN A 67 11.76 5.38 -10.20
CA ASN A 67 12.46 6.65 -10.04
C ASN A 67 11.52 7.85 -10.21
N GLU A 68 10.51 7.75 -11.07
CA GLU A 68 9.52 8.80 -11.26
C GLU A 68 8.59 8.91 -10.04
N VAL A 69 8.14 7.78 -9.52
CA VAL A 69 7.34 7.74 -8.28
C VAL A 69 8.14 8.27 -7.09
N PHE A 70 9.42 7.89 -6.99
CA PHE A 70 10.31 8.42 -5.95
C PHE A 70 10.51 9.94 -6.10
N SER A 71 10.75 10.42 -7.32
CA SER A 71 10.94 11.85 -7.59
C SER A 71 9.69 12.65 -7.24
N PHE A 72 8.50 12.12 -7.53
CA PHE A 72 7.25 12.74 -7.11
C PHE A 72 7.20 12.91 -5.58
N GLY A 73 7.48 11.85 -4.82
CA GLY A 73 7.49 11.89 -3.36
C GLY A 73 8.53 12.87 -2.80
N ARG A 74 9.70 12.97 -3.44
CA ARG A 74 10.74 13.94 -3.08
C ARG A 74 10.26 15.39 -3.29
N ASP A 75 9.59 15.65 -4.41
CA ASP A 75 9.27 17.00 -4.84
C ASP A 75 7.93 17.50 -4.28
N HIS A 76 6.98 16.61 -3.99
CA HIS A 76 5.62 16.95 -3.55
C HIS A 76 5.24 16.30 -2.21
N GLY A 77 5.99 15.30 -1.74
CA GLY A 77 5.69 14.59 -0.51
C GLY A 77 6.04 15.40 0.75
N HIS A 78 5.49 14.98 1.87
CA HIS A 78 5.75 15.60 3.17
C HIS A 78 7.16 15.24 3.65
N PHE A 79 8.00 16.26 3.79
CA PHE A 79 9.43 16.08 4.09
C PHE A 79 10.13 15.14 3.08
N GLY A 80 9.72 15.20 1.81
CA GLY A 80 10.26 14.35 0.76
C GLY A 80 9.72 12.90 0.79
N ARG A 81 8.61 12.62 1.47
CA ARG A 81 8.09 11.26 1.66
C ARG A 81 6.62 11.15 1.26
N ILE A 82 6.28 10.02 0.66
CA ILE A 82 4.90 9.54 0.54
C ILE A 82 4.63 8.72 1.81
N LEU A 83 3.71 9.19 2.64
CA LEU A 83 3.49 8.60 3.96
C LEU A 83 2.62 7.35 3.87
N ASN A 84 3.21 6.20 4.19
CA ASN A 84 2.51 4.94 4.50
C ASN A 84 1.47 4.49 3.46
N GLN A 85 1.60 4.92 2.20
CA GLN A 85 0.75 4.51 1.10
C GLN A 85 1.50 3.54 0.18
N ALA A 86 0.80 2.53 -0.30
CA ALA A 86 1.26 1.73 -1.43
C ALA A 86 0.85 2.45 -2.72
N VAL A 87 1.81 2.73 -3.59
CA VAL A 87 1.56 3.39 -4.87
C VAL A 87 1.34 2.32 -5.93
N VAL A 88 0.11 2.12 -6.37
CA VAL A 88 -0.27 1.09 -7.34
C VAL A 88 -0.15 1.64 -8.76
N SER A 89 0.66 0.99 -9.59
CA SER A 89 0.79 1.32 -11.01
C SER A 89 -0.41 0.79 -11.78
N VAL A 90 -1.30 1.68 -12.18
CA VAL A 90 -2.53 1.35 -12.92
C VAL A 90 -2.23 0.65 -14.26
N PRO A 91 -1.25 1.10 -15.06
CA PRO A 91 -0.90 0.43 -16.32
C PRO A 91 -0.41 -1.02 -16.15
N SER A 92 0.05 -1.38 -14.94
CA SER A 92 0.54 -2.73 -14.65
C SER A 92 -0.56 -3.71 -14.25
N LEU A 93 -1.78 -3.23 -14.00
CA LEU A 93 -2.89 -4.07 -13.56
C LEU A 93 -3.40 -4.96 -14.68
N SER A 94 -3.52 -6.24 -14.41
CA SER A 94 -4.08 -7.22 -15.34
C SER A 94 -4.99 -8.21 -14.61
N LEU A 95 -6.08 -8.58 -15.25
CA LEU A 95 -7.00 -9.61 -14.76
C LEU A 95 -6.87 -10.86 -15.61
N ILE A 96 -6.52 -11.96 -14.97
CA ILE A 96 -6.52 -13.31 -15.55
C ILE A 96 -7.82 -14.00 -15.12
N ASN A 97 -8.53 -14.58 -16.08
CA ASN A 97 -9.79 -15.32 -15.81
C ASN A 97 -10.82 -14.54 -14.98
N LYS A 98 -10.82 -13.21 -15.02
CA LYS A 98 -11.70 -12.29 -14.28
C LYS A 98 -11.63 -12.37 -12.74
N ASN A 99 -10.83 -13.25 -12.17
CA ASN A 99 -10.72 -13.43 -10.73
C ASN A 99 -9.28 -13.53 -10.20
N GLU A 100 -8.29 -13.36 -11.06
CA GLU A 100 -6.89 -13.31 -10.65
C GLU A 100 -6.32 -11.97 -11.08
N LEU A 101 -6.06 -11.12 -10.09
CA LEU A 101 -5.46 -9.81 -10.28
C LEU A 101 -3.94 -9.90 -10.11
N THR A 102 -3.21 -9.37 -11.06
CA THR A 102 -1.77 -9.16 -10.94
C THR A 102 -1.41 -7.72 -11.24
N GLY A 103 -0.30 -7.25 -10.70
CA GLY A 103 0.18 -5.89 -10.90
C GLY A 103 1.42 -5.57 -10.07
N PHE A 104 1.88 -4.35 -10.21
CA PHE A 104 2.99 -3.81 -9.43
C PHE A 104 2.54 -2.67 -8.54
N CYS A 105 3.16 -2.59 -7.37
CA CYS A 105 3.07 -1.41 -6.52
C CYS A 105 4.44 -1.04 -5.97
N PHE A 106 4.58 0.23 -5.63
CA PHE A 106 5.77 0.79 -4.99
C PHE A 106 5.45 1.10 -3.53
N THR A 107 6.37 0.77 -2.64
CA THR A 107 6.24 1.15 -1.24
C THR A 107 7.45 1.98 -0.87
N PRO A 108 7.26 3.23 -0.42
CA PRO A 108 8.36 4.07 0.03
C PRO A 108 9.15 3.39 1.15
N GLN A 109 10.45 3.47 1.11
CA GLN A 109 11.29 2.96 2.19
C GLN A 109 11.26 3.90 3.38
N ASP A 110 11.35 5.20 3.12
CA ASP A 110 11.21 6.24 4.11
C ASP A 110 9.73 6.63 4.29
N GLY A 111 9.24 6.60 5.50
CA GLY A 111 7.88 7.00 5.83
C GLY A 111 6.82 5.89 5.81
N ASN A 112 7.15 4.68 5.37
CA ASN A 112 6.19 3.58 5.29
C ASN A 112 5.65 3.09 6.65
N SER A 113 6.32 3.41 7.76
CA SER A 113 5.91 3.01 9.11
C SER A 113 5.43 4.18 9.99
N ILE A 114 5.55 5.42 9.53
CA ILE A 114 5.25 6.61 10.35
C ILE A 114 3.81 6.59 10.82
N LEU A 115 2.85 6.41 9.90
CA LEU A 115 1.44 6.40 10.26
C LEU A 115 1.06 5.22 11.15
N SER A 116 1.64 4.05 10.90
CA SER A 116 1.40 2.87 11.74
C SER A 116 1.95 3.07 13.16
N SER A 117 3.10 3.73 13.29
CA SER A 117 3.69 4.07 14.59
C SER A 117 2.86 5.10 15.34
N LEU A 118 2.33 6.12 14.64
CA LEU A 118 1.41 7.08 15.22
C LEU A 118 0.10 6.42 15.63
N ALA A 119 -0.47 5.57 14.79
CA ALA A 119 -1.72 4.87 15.07
C ALA A 119 -1.61 4.00 16.33
N ILE A 120 -0.51 3.26 16.49
CA ILE A 120 -0.32 2.43 17.69
C ILE A 120 -0.10 3.28 18.94
N THR A 121 0.60 4.41 18.82
CA THR A 121 0.79 5.35 19.93
C THR A 121 -0.55 5.95 20.36
N GLU A 122 -1.35 6.43 19.42
CA GLU A 122 -2.67 6.97 19.72
C GLU A 122 -3.60 5.89 20.29
N TRP A 123 -3.50 4.65 19.82
CA TRP A 123 -4.28 3.54 20.38
C TRP A 123 -3.91 3.26 21.84
N PHE A 124 -2.64 3.32 22.22
CA PHE A 124 -2.22 3.16 23.62
C PHE A 124 -2.75 4.30 24.51
N LEU A 125 -2.76 5.52 24.00
CA LEU A 125 -3.21 6.69 24.77
C LEU A 125 -4.74 6.83 24.78
N TYR A 126 -5.39 6.49 23.67
CA TYR A 126 -6.81 6.74 23.41
C TYR A 126 -7.48 5.57 22.69
N PRO A 127 -7.59 4.38 23.32
CA PRO A 127 -8.00 3.15 22.64
C PRO A 127 -9.38 3.21 21.99
N HIS A 128 -10.28 4.07 22.47
CA HIS A 128 -11.65 4.20 21.96
C HIS A 128 -11.83 5.31 20.91
N SER A 129 -10.82 6.13 20.68
CA SER A 129 -10.91 7.29 19.77
C SER A 129 -9.69 7.50 18.86
N TYR A 130 -8.74 6.58 18.87
CA TYR A 130 -7.51 6.71 18.09
C TYR A 130 -7.78 6.86 16.58
N GLU A 131 -8.79 6.16 16.05
CA GLU A 131 -9.14 6.25 14.62
C GLU A 131 -9.57 7.66 14.22
N SER A 132 -10.39 8.33 15.05
CA SER A 132 -10.79 9.69 14.78
C SER A 132 -9.63 10.69 14.93
N LYS A 133 -8.68 10.40 15.82
CA LYS A 133 -7.52 11.26 16.03
C LYS A 133 -6.54 11.20 14.86
N ILE A 134 -6.33 10.02 14.27
CA ILE A 134 -5.42 9.87 13.12
C ILE A 134 -6.01 10.49 11.84
N GLN A 135 -7.29 10.76 11.75
CA GLN A 135 -7.91 11.42 10.58
C GLN A 135 -7.33 12.81 10.29
N CYS A 136 -6.71 13.47 11.27
CA CYS A 136 -5.99 14.72 11.02
C CYS A 136 -4.83 14.58 10.02
N LEU A 137 -4.37 13.35 9.76
CA LEU A 137 -3.32 13.06 8.80
C LEU A 137 -3.83 12.85 7.36
N ASN A 138 -5.15 12.76 7.17
CA ASN A 138 -5.75 12.55 5.83
C ASN A 138 -5.29 13.58 4.79
N PRO A 139 -5.11 14.87 5.11
CA PRO A 139 -4.57 15.85 4.17
C PRO A 139 -3.13 15.58 3.69
N LEU A 140 -2.43 14.64 4.33
CA LEU A 140 -1.08 14.24 3.96
C LEU A 140 -1.03 13.07 2.99
N PHE A 141 -2.18 12.50 2.62
CA PHE A 141 -2.27 11.40 1.68
C PHE A 141 -2.49 11.90 0.25
N PHE A 142 -1.98 11.15 -0.69
CA PHE A 142 -2.18 11.39 -2.11
C PHE A 142 -3.24 10.41 -2.64
N ASP A 143 -4.09 10.90 -3.50
CA ASP A 143 -4.99 10.06 -4.30
C ASP A 143 -4.23 9.55 -5.53
N GLU A 144 -3.39 10.40 -6.11
CA GLU A 144 -2.58 10.13 -7.30
C GLU A 144 -1.14 10.61 -7.12
N VAL A 145 -0.20 9.84 -7.69
CA VAL A 145 1.25 10.08 -7.64
C VAL A 145 1.86 10.13 -9.04
#